data_040c0c9928a24a21e499ec0e4a137ac0
#
_entry.id   040c0c9928a24a21e499ec0e4a137ac0
#
_cell.length_a   1.000
_cell.length_b   1.000
_cell.length_c   1.000
_cell.angle_alpha   90.00
_cell.angle_beta   90.00
_cell.angle_gamma   90.00
#
_symmetry.space_group_name_H-M   'P 1'
#
loop_
_entity.id
_entity.type
_entity.pdbx_description
1 polymer ?
#
loop_
_entity_poly.entity_id
_entity_poly.type
_entity_poly.pdbx_seq_one_letter_code
_entity_poly.pdbx_strand_id
1 'polypeptide(L)'
;MNLLEKTRKLNEVLQAYNNVSIVKLAEVLSLVENGNTYCANAKGLVMGYKQLPKCENEEKFLVVGNDKYFTEYYTRYLQTIVQTQVIEEEDKNIIVVPIYTEHRRLGSLVVEVARKDVKNDDIILAEFAATALGSAILKEEAVYAEQLKNCNIAITNLSFSEKRAVRAVFSELDGNEGYLVTSKIADTVGITRSVIVNALHKLEGAGVIETRSLGMKGTFIRITAPMLNEVLENAGF
;
A
#
# COMPACT_ATOMS: atom_id res chain seq x y z
N MET A 1 11.31 4.88 -29.44
CA MET A 1 11.33 3.48 -28.96
C MET A 1 10.21 2.73 -29.66
N ASN A 2 10.47 1.54 -30.20
CA ASN A 2 9.42 0.68 -30.77
C ASN A 2 8.72 -0.12 -29.65
N LEU A 3 7.58 -0.76 -29.97
CA LEU A 3 6.77 -1.50 -28.99
C LEU A 3 7.58 -2.60 -28.25
N LEU A 4 8.42 -3.34 -28.99
CA LEU A 4 9.23 -4.41 -28.41
C LEU A 4 10.22 -3.87 -27.36
N GLU A 5 10.86 -2.74 -27.62
CA GLU A 5 11.78 -2.10 -26.66
C GLU A 5 11.03 -1.58 -25.43
N LYS A 6 9.83 -1.00 -25.64
CA LYS A 6 8.96 -0.54 -24.57
C LYS A 6 8.52 -1.70 -23.66
N THR A 7 8.05 -2.79 -24.26
CA THR A 7 7.63 -4.00 -23.53
C THR A 7 8.78 -4.65 -22.77
N ARG A 8 10.00 -4.70 -23.37
CA ARG A 8 11.18 -5.23 -22.67
C ARG A 8 11.51 -4.46 -21.40
N LYS A 9 11.43 -3.13 -21.43
CA LYS A 9 11.65 -2.31 -20.22
C LYS A 9 10.64 -2.60 -19.11
N LEU A 10 9.36 -2.81 -19.45
CA LEU A 10 8.37 -3.23 -18.46
C LEU A 10 8.69 -4.64 -17.93
N ASN A 11 9.06 -5.58 -18.81
CA ASN A 11 9.43 -6.93 -18.39
C ASN A 11 10.66 -6.98 -17.49
N GLU A 12 11.64 -6.09 -17.68
CA GLU A 12 12.79 -5.98 -16.76
C GLU A 12 12.36 -5.69 -15.35
N VAL A 13 11.35 -4.82 -15.16
CA VAL A 13 10.78 -4.55 -13.82
C VAL A 13 10.05 -5.77 -13.26
N LEU A 14 9.31 -6.49 -14.11
CA LEU A 14 8.58 -7.69 -13.71
C LEU A 14 9.52 -8.84 -13.28
N GLN A 15 10.70 -8.93 -13.90
CA GLN A 15 11.68 -9.99 -13.64
C GLN A 15 12.67 -9.63 -12.52
N ALA A 16 12.98 -8.34 -12.33
CA ALA A 16 14.00 -7.89 -11.38
C ALA A 16 13.61 -8.03 -9.91
N TYR A 17 12.32 -8.19 -9.60
CA TYR A 17 11.82 -8.19 -8.23
C TYR A 17 10.99 -9.43 -7.93
N ASN A 18 11.27 -10.08 -6.81
CA ASN A 18 10.39 -11.12 -6.25
C ASN A 18 8.98 -10.56 -5.93
N ASN A 19 8.86 -9.24 -5.78
CA ASN A 19 7.62 -8.49 -5.66
C ASN A 19 7.62 -7.36 -6.69
N VAL A 20 6.67 -7.41 -7.64
CA VAL A 20 6.46 -6.33 -8.60
C VAL A 20 5.93 -5.11 -7.85
N SER A 21 6.70 -4.02 -7.84
CA SER A 21 6.26 -2.76 -7.23
C SER A 21 5.33 -2.00 -8.18
N ILE A 22 4.11 -1.70 -7.73
CA ILE A 22 3.13 -0.87 -8.47
C ILE A 22 3.75 0.50 -8.80
N VAL A 23 4.45 1.11 -7.85
CA VAL A 23 5.15 2.40 -8.04
C VAL A 23 6.17 2.29 -9.18
N LYS A 24 6.99 1.23 -9.19
CA LYS A 24 8.04 1.05 -10.19
C LYS A 24 7.48 0.80 -11.59
N LEU A 25 6.39 0.04 -11.70
CA LEU A 25 5.68 -0.14 -12.97
C LEU A 25 5.12 1.19 -13.50
N ALA A 26 4.50 2.00 -12.63
CA ALA A 26 3.99 3.31 -13.00
C ALA A 26 5.12 4.25 -13.46
N GLU A 27 6.28 4.23 -12.78
CA GLU A 27 7.46 5.00 -13.18
C GLU A 27 7.96 4.63 -14.58
N VAL A 28 8.14 3.32 -14.82
CA VAL A 28 8.67 2.86 -16.13
C VAL A 28 7.67 3.12 -17.24
N LEU A 29 6.38 2.91 -17.01
CA LEU A 29 5.34 3.21 -18.00
C LEU A 29 5.30 4.70 -18.32
N SER A 30 5.38 5.58 -17.31
CA SER A 30 5.47 7.02 -17.50
C SER A 30 6.68 7.43 -18.39
N LEU A 31 7.85 6.85 -18.14
CA LEU A 31 9.05 7.14 -18.92
C LEU A 31 8.93 6.65 -20.37
N VAL A 32 8.32 5.49 -20.56
CA VAL A 32 8.18 4.84 -21.87
C VAL A 32 7.12 5.55 -22.72
N GLU A 33 6.02 5.97 -22.10
CA GLU A 33 4.95 6.71 -22.77
C GLU A 33 5.20 8.22 -22.83
N ASN A 34 6.22 8.73 -22.11
CA ASN A 34 6.49 10.15 -21.95
C ASN A 34 5.24 10.92 -21.49
N GLY A 35 4.61 10.39 -20.43
CA GLY A 35 3.35 10.89 -19.90
C GLY A 35 3.19 10.66 -18.41
N ASN A 36 2.13 11.19 -17.81
CA ASN A 36 1.80 10.91 -16.43
C ASN A 36 1.13 9.54 -16.33
N THR A 37 1.47 8.78 -15.32
CA THR A 37 0.88 7.46 -15.07
C THR A 37 0.38 7.38 -13.65
N TYR A 38 -0.85 6.86 -13.46
CA TYR A 38 -1.47 6.64 -12.16
C TYR A 38 -2.12 5.26 -12.14
N CYS A 39 -1.81 4.49 -11.11
CA CYS A 39 -2.49 3.24 -10.81
C CYS A 39 -3.30 3.44 -9.53
N ALA A 40 -4.62 3.35 -9.60
CA ALA A 40 -5.50 3.49 -8.46
C ALA A 40 -6.34 2.23 -8.26
N ASN A 41 -6.63 1.90 -6.98
CA ASN A 41 -7.56 0.83 -6.65
C ASN A 41 -9.03 1.26 -6.92
N ALA A 42 -9.96 0.33 -6.73
CA ALA A 42 -11.38 0.57 -6.94
C ALA A 42 -11.98 1.66 -6.01
N LYS A 43 -11.31 2.01 -4.91
CA LYS A 43 -11.73 3.07 -3.99
C LYS A 43 -11.11 4.44 -4.32
N GLY A 44 -10.30 4.52 -5.38
CA GLY A 44 -9.64 5.74 -5.81
C GLY A 44 -8.29 6.01 -5.13
N LEU A 45 -7.81 5.14 -4.22
CA LEU A 45 -6.47 5.26 -3.65
C LEU A 45 -5.42 5.05 -4.75
N VAL A 46 -4.55 6.04 -4.96
CA VAL A 46 -3.45 5.99 -5.91
C VAL A 46 -2.29 5.20 -5.30
N MET A 47 -2.18 3.94 -5.70
CA MET A 47 -1.19 2.99 -5.17
C MET A 47 0.20 3.18 -5.76
N GLY A 48 0.29 3.74 -6.96
CA GLY A 48 1.54 4.09 -7.63
C GLY A 48 1.33 5.11 -8.72
N TYR A 49 2.25 6.06 -8.83
CA TYR A 49 2.16 7.08 -9.86
C TYR A 49 3.54 7.66 -10.22
N LYS A 50 3.61 8.26 -11.39
CA LYS A 50 4.68 9.13 -11.82
C LYS A 50 4.10 10.30 -12.60
N GLN A 51 4.43 11.51 -12.17
CA GLN A 51 4.10 12.75 -12.87
C GLN A 51 5.36 13.36 -13.50
N LEU A 52 5.21 13.90 -14.68
CA LEU A 52 6.25 14.69 -15.33
C LEU A 52 6.14 16.16 -14.87
N PRO A 53 7.26 16.91 -14.78
CA PRO A 53 7.31 18.23 -14.12
C PRO A 53 6.41 19.33 -14.70
N LYS A 54 5.73 19.11 -15.83
CA LYS A 54 4.90 20.12 -16.51
C LYS A 54 3.40 19.85 -16.51
N CYS A 55 2.94 18.80 -15.83
CA CYS A 55 1.56 18.32 -15.94
C CYS A 55 0.91 18.13 -14.56
N GLU A 56 0.95 19.14 -13.71
CA GLU A 56 0.24 19.11 -12.43
C GLU A 56 -1.22 19.50 -12.67
N ASN A 57 -2.12 18.52 -12.64
CA ASN A 57 -3.55 18.74 -12.59
C ASN A 57 -4.05 18.30 -11.21
N GLU A 58 -4.05 19.23 -10.25
CA GLU A 58 -4.35 18.96 -8.85
C GLU A 58 -5.85 18.70 -8.59
N GLU A 59 -6.74 19.21 -9.46
CA GLU A 59 -8.20 19.17 -9.26
C GLU A 59 -8.81 17.76 -9.17
N LYS A 60 -8.17 16.76 -9.71
CA LYS A 60 -8.66 15.37 -9.67
C LYS A 60 -8.14 14.56 -8.48
N PHE A 61 -7.33 15.17 -7.62
CA PHE A 61 -6.74 14.50 -6.47
C PHE A 61 -7.20 15.08 -5.15
N LEU A 62 -7.30 14.20 -4.15
CA LEU A 62 -7.46 14.52 -2.74
C LEU A 62 -6.29 13.87 -1.98
N VAL A 63 -5.63 14.64 -1.12
CA VAL A 63 -4.54 14.14 -0.26
C VAL A 63 -5.08 14.03 1.17
N VAL A 64 -4.98 12.83 1.75
CA VAL A 64 -5.39 12.54 3.12
C VAL A 64 -4.19 11.92 3.85
N GLY A 65 -3.58 12.66 4.75
CA GLY A 65 -2.32 12.27 5.39
C GLY A 65 -1.20 12.13 4.34
N ASN A 66 -0.63 10.94 4.23
CA ASN A 66 0.41 10.61 3.25
C ASN A 66 -0.15 9.99 1.95
N ASP A 67 -1.45 9.71 1.92
CA ASP A 67 -2.10 9.02 0.82
C ASP A 67 -2.71 10.00 -0.20
N LYS A 68 -2.58 9.67 -1.47
CA LYS A 68 -3.18 10.40 -2.59
C LYS A 68 -4.36 9.59 -3.13
N TYR A 69 -5.49 10.25 -3.28
CA TYR A 69 -6.71 9.67 -3.84
C TYR A 69 -7.15 10.45 -5.07
N PHE A 70 -7.77 9.77 -6.02
CA PHE A 70 -8.66 10.45 -6.94
C PHE A 70 -9.89 10.97 -6.20
N THR A 71 -10.43 12.12 -6.60
CA THR A 71 -11.69 12.63 -6.07
C THR A 71 -12.81 11.61 -6.27
N GLU A 72 -13.85 11.67 -5.44
CA GLU A 72 -14.99 10.76 -5.55
C GLU A 72 -15.65 10.83 -6.93
N TYR A 73 -15.78 12.04 -7.48
CA TYR A 73 -16.31 12.26 -8.83
C TYR A 73 -15.48 11.54 -9.88
N TYR A 74 -14.16 11.72 -9.87
CA TYR A 74 -13.26 11.09 -10.85
C TYR A 74 -13.20 9.57 -10.68
N THR A 75 -13.20 9.09 -9.44
CA THR A 75 -13.26 7.66 -9.13
C THR A 75 -14.53 7.02 -9.70
N ARG A 76 -15.70 7.63 -9.49
CA ARG A 76 -16.97 7.15 -10.06
C ARG A 76 -16.96 7.17 -11.58
N TYR A 77 -16.42 8.22 -12.17
CA TYR A 77 -16.26 8.31 -13.63
C TYR A 77 -15.39 7.16 -14.16
N LEU A 78 -14.21 6.92 -13.57
CA LEU A 78 -13.35 5.81 -13.97
C LEU A 78 -14.07 4.46 -13.86
N GLN A 79 -14.93 4.27 -12.86
CA GLN A 79 -15.70 3.04 -12.67
C GLN A 79 -16.74 2.78 -13.78
N THR A 80 -17.19 3.78 -14.49
CA THR A 80 -18.11 3.62 -15.66
C THR A 80 -17.38 3.03 -16.87
N ILE A 81 -16.05 3.13 -16.91
CA ILE A 81 -15.23 2.63 -18.01
C ILE A 81 -14.98 1.14 -17.80
N VAL A 82 -15.62 0.30 -18.59
CA VAL A 82 -15.57 -1.17 -18.47
C VAL A 82 -14.58 -1.85 -19.41
N GLN A 83 -14.07 -1.12 -20.40
CA GLN A 83 -13.02 -1.55 -21.33
C GLN A 83 -12.06 -0.39 -21.59
N THR A 84 -10.90 -0.65 -22.16
CA THR A 84 -9.92 0.39 -22.48
C THR A 84 -10.53 1.50 -23.33
N GLN A 85 -10.35 2.74 -22.90
CA GLN A 85 -10.82 3.93 -23.60
C GLN A 85 -9.69 4.96 -23.72
N VAL A 86 -9.71 5.68 -24.85
CA VAL A 86 -8.90 6.88 -25.04
C VAL A 86 -9.82 8.09 -24.99
N ILE A 87 -9.53 9.01 -24.07
CA ILE A 87 -10.24 10.26 -23.90
C ILE A 87 -9.38 11.37 -24.45
N GLU A 88 -9.90 12.11 -25.42
CA GLU A 88 -9.21 13.22 -26.05
C GLU A 88 -9.53 14.51 -25.30
N GLU A 89 -8.51 15.20 -24.81
CA GLU A 89 -8.59 16.55 -24.23
C GLU A 89 -7.83 17.53 -25.17
N GLU A 90 -7.95 18.82 -24.92
CA GLU A 90 -7.36 19.85 -25.82
C GLU A 90 -5.84 19.75 -25.91
N ASP A 91 -5.15 19.44 -24.83
CA ASP A 91 -3.69 19.46 -24.69
C ASP A 91 -3.06 18.06 -24.49
N LYS A 92 -3.88 17.05 -24.24
CA LYS A 92 -3.43 15.69 -23.96
C LYS A 92 -4.48 14.65 -24.32
N ASN A 93 -4.04 13.41 -24.39
CA ASN A 93 -4.91 12.24 -24.44
C ASN A 93 -4.75 11.42 -23.17
N ILE A 94 -5.84 10.81 -22.72
CA ILE A 94 -5.88 9.98 -21.52
C ILE A 94 -6.27 8.57 -21.92
N ILE A 95 -5.37 7.62 -21.72
CA ILE A 95 -5.67 6.19 -21.86
C ILE A 95 -6.13 5.70 -20.51
N VAL A 96 -7.34 5.18 -20.42
CA VAL A 96 -7.88 4.56 -19.21
C VAL A 96 -8.04 3.07 -19.45
N VAL A 97 -7.35 2.27 -18.64
CA VAL A 97 -7.45 0.82 -18.67
C VAL A 97 -8.03 0.33 -17.35
N PRO A 98 -9.23 -0.27 -17.35
CA PRO A 98 -9.78 -0.89 -16.16
C PRO A 98 -8.97 -2.15 -15.81
N ILE A 99 -8.59 -2.28 -14.54
CA ILE A 99 -7.82 -3.44 -14.06
C ILE A 99 -8.78 -4.45 -13.48
N TYR A 100 -8.86 -5.62 -14.10
CA TYR A 100 -9.69 -6.73 -13.65
C TYR A 100 -8.85 -7.96 -13.32
N THR A 101 -9.38 -8.79 -12.43
CA THR A 101 -8.95 -10.16 -12.27
C THR A 101 -10.18 -11.04 -12.09
N GLU A 102 -10.24 -12.16 -12.81
CA GLU A 102 -11.40 -13.06 -12.86
C GLU A 102 -12.70 -12.28 -13.12
N HIS A 103 -13.48 -12.00 -12.06
CA HIS A 103 -14.76 -11.30 -12.15
C HIS A 103 -14.81 -10.01 -11.32
N ARG A 104 -13.67 -9.58 -10.74
CA ARG A 104 -13.60 -8.42 -9.85
C ARG A 104 -12.75 -7.30 -10.46
N ARG A 105 -13.31 -6.10 -10.42
CA ARG A 105 -12.53 -4.90 -10.73
C ARG A 105 -11.61 -4.56 -9.55
N LEU A 106 -10.31 -4.48 -9.81
CA LEU A 106 -9.29 -4.11 -8.82
C LEU A 106 -9.04 -2.61 -8.79
N GLY A 107 -9.15 -1.96 -9.96
CA GLY A 107 -8.83 -0.55 -10.07
C GLY A 107 -8.82 -0.04 -11.50
N SER A 108 -8.03 1.00 -11.72
CA SER A 108 -7.82 1.63 -13.01
C SER A 108 -6.37 2.07 -13.18
N LEU A 109 -5.83 1.84 -14.37
CA LEU A 109 -4.61 2.48 -14.85
C LEU A 109 -5.01 3.68 -15.70
N VAL A 110 -4.43 4.84 -15.41
CA VAL A 110 -4.63 6.09 -16.15
C VAL A 110 -3.27 6.55 -16.67
N VAL A 111 -3.15 6.72 -17.98
CA VAL A 111 -1.93 7.21 -18.64
C VAL A 111 -2.28 8.48 -19.42
N GLU A 112 -1.70 9.62 -19.01
CA GLU A 112 -1.89 10.91 -19.70
C GLU A 112 -0.68 11.18 -20.59
N VAL A 113 -0.90 11.31 -21.85
CA VAL A 113 0.15 11.57 -22.85
C VAL A 113 -0.07 12.93 -23.52
N ALA A 114 0.95 13.79 -23.48
CA ALA A 114 0.93 15.11 -24.09
C ALA A 114 1.20 15.01 -25.60
N ARG A 115 0.31 14.35 -26.36
CA ARG A 115 0.41 14.22 -27.83
C ARG A 115 -0.96 14.01 -28.46
N LYS A 116 -1.11 14.47 -29.70
CA LYS A 116 -2.39 14.42 -30.40
C LYS A 116 -2.81 13.02 -30.85
N ASP A 117 -1.87 12.12 -31.14
CA ASP A 117 -2.17 10.79 -31.68
C ASP A 117 -1.75 9.68 -30.72
N VAL A 118 -2.70 8.98 -30.13
CA VAL A 118 -2.48 7.72 -29.41
C VAL A 118 -2.45 6.59 -30.44
N LYS A 119 -1.37 5.81 -30.43
CA LYS A 119 -1.19 4.67 -31.33
C LYS A 119 -1.69 3.38 -30.66
N ASN A 120 -2.00 2.39 -31.48
CA ASN A 120 -2.33 1.05 -30.98
C ASN A 120 -1.23 0.46 -30.06
N ASP A 121 0.04 0.74 -30.35
CA ASP A 121 1.18 0.33 -29.53
C ASP A 121 1.09 0.87 -28.08
N ASP A 122 0.59 2.10 -27.91
CA ASP A 122 0.46 2.73 -26.60
C ASP A 122 -0.69 2.08 -25.79
N ILE A 123 -1.78 1.74 -26.49
CA ILE A 123 -2.91 1.03 -25.90
C ILE A 123 -2.49 -0.39 -25.48
N ILE A 124 -1.83 -1.13 -26.37
CA ILE A 124 -1.32 -2.49 -26.08
C ILE A 124 -0.38 -2.47 -24.89
N LEU A 125 0.50 -1.47 -24.81
CA LEU A 125 1.46 -1.36 -23.71
C LEU A 125 0.75 -1.04 -22.38
N ALA A 126 -0.25 -0.15 -22.41
CA ALA A 126 -1.05 0.18 -21.23
C ALA A 126 -1.86 -1.04 -20.74
N GLU A 127 -2.45 -1.82 -21.64
CA GLU A 127 -3.19 -3.05 -21.29
C GLU A 127 -2.25 -4.13 -20.73
N PHE A 128 -1.07 -4.30 -21.31
CA PHE A 128 -0.04 -5.18 -20.76
C PHE A 128 0.37 -4.76 -19.34
N ALA A 129 0.64 -3.46 -19.13
CA ALA A 129 0.96 -2.93 -17.81
C ALA A 129 -0.20 -3.10 -16.82
N ALA A 130 -1.45 -2.90 -17.24
CA ALA A 130 -2.64 -3.10 -16.40
C ALA A 130 -2.79 -4.55 -15.93
N THR A 131 -2.47 -5.52 -16.80
CA THR A 131 -2.47 -6.95 -16.43
C THR A 131 -1.42 -7.25 -15.35
N ALA A 132 -0.21 -6.71 -15.52
CA ALA A 132 0.86 -6.86 -14.54
C ALA A 132 0.51 -6.17 -13.19
N LEU A 133 -0.08 -4.97 -13.26
CA LEU A 133 -0.56 -4.24 -12.08
C LEU A 133 -1.67 -5.00 -11.35
N GLY A 134 -2.58 -5.63 -12.06
CA GLY A 134 -3.62 -6.49 -11.48
C GLY A 134 -3.04 -7.59 -10.60
N SER A 135 -2.01 -8.28 -11.09
CA SER A 135 -1.30 -9.31 -10.32
C SER A 135 -0.58 -8.73 -9.09
N ALA A 136 0.01 -7.54 -9.21
CA ALA A 136 0.68 -6.86 -8.10
C ALA A 136 -0.32 -6.43 -7.02
N ILE A 137 -1.45 -5.84 -7.40
CA ILE A 137 -2.53 -5.44 -6.48
C ILE A 137 -3.06 -6.64 -5.69
N LEU A 138 -3.35 -7.76 -6.36
CA LEU A 138 -3.81 -8.98 -5.69
C LEU A 138 -2.81 -9.49 -4.65
N LYS A 139 -1.53 -9.43 -4.99
CA LYS A 139 -0.48 -9.86 -4.07
C LYS A 139 -0.41 -8.96 -2.83
N GLU A 140 -0.48 -7.64 -3.01
CA GLU A 140 -0.53 -6.69 -1.90
C GLU A 140 -1.77 -6.90 -1.02
N GLU A 141 -2.95 -7.09 -1.63
CA GLU A 141 -4.19 -7.41 -0.89
C GLU A 141 -4.08 -8.72 -0.09
N ALA A 142 -3.46 -9.77 -0.66
CA ALA A 142 -3.27 -11.04 0.02
C ALA A 142 -2.33 -10.90 1.22
N VAL A 143 -1.21 -10.18 1.06
CA VAL A 143 -0.27 -9.89 2.16
C VAL A 143 -0.97 -9.07 3.27
N TYR A 144 -1.73 -8.05 2.89
CA TYR A 144 -2.50 -7.25 3.84
C TYR A 144 -3.51 -8.10 4.62
N ALA A 145 -4.28 -8.95 3.92
CA ALA A 145 -5.27 -9.82 4.55
C ALA A 145 -4.62 -10.83 5.53
N GLU A 146 -3.46 -11.39 5.17
CA GLU A 146 -2.70 -12.29 6.04
C GLU A 146 -2.20 -11.57 7.30
N GLN A 147 -1.61 -10.39 7.15
CA GLN A 147 -1.15 -9.59 8.28
C GLN A 147 -2.30 -9.19 9.20
N LEU A 148 -3.44 -8.77 8.65
CA LEU A 148 -4.64 -8.44 9.42
C LEU A 148 -5.15 -9.64 10.22
N LYS A 149 -5.17 -10.82 9.59
CA LYS A 149 -5.52 -12.08 10.26
C LYS A 149 -4.56 -12.38 11.42
N ASN A 150 -3.25 -12.22 11.21
CA ASN A 150 -2.24 -12.47 12.23
C ASN A 150 -2.38 -11.48 13.42
N CYS A 151 -2.62 -10.19 13.15
CA CYS A 151 -2.92 -9.20 14.19
C CYS A 151 -4.14 -9.60 15.03
N ASN A 152 -5.25 -9.96 14.38
CA ASN A 152 -6.48 -10.36 15.07
C ASN A 152 -6.26 -11.62 15.94
N ILE A 153 -5.58 -12.63 15.42
CA ILE A 153 -5.26 -13.85 16.17
C ILE A 153 -4.37 -13.51 17.38
N ALA A 154 -3.33 -12.71 17.19
CA ALA A 154 -2.42 -12.32 18.26
C ALA A 154 -3.17 -11.63 19.41
N ILE A 155 -4.03 -10.65 19.07
CA ILE A 155 -4.79 -9.88 20.08
C ILE A 155 -5.86 -10.72 20.75
N THR A 156 -6.55 -11.60 20.03
CA THR A 156 -7.57 -12.50 20.58
C THR A 156 -6.98 -13.48 21.61
N ASN A 157 -5.74 -13.92 21.39
CA ASN A 157 -5.03 -14.85 22.27
C ASN A 157 -4.42 -14.20 23.53
N LEU A 158 -4.55 -12.89 23.69
CA LEU A 158 -4.10 -12.20 24.90
C LEU A 158 -5.12 -12.33 26.04
N SER A 159 -4.64 -12.68 27.23
CA SER A 159 -5.41 -12.57 28.47
C SER A 159 -5.72 -11.11 28.81
N PHE A 160 -6.66 -10.88 29.73
CA PHE A 160 -7.01 -9.53 30.18
C PHE A 160 -5.80 -8.73 30.69
N SER A 161 -4.92 -9.36 31.47
CA SER A 161 -3.71 -8.71 31.99
C SER A 161 -2.70 -8.42 30.90
N GLU A 162 -2.57 -9.32 29.91
CA GLU A 162 -1.70 -9.11 28.73
C GLU A 162 -2.24 -8.01 27.82
N LYS A 163 -3.55 -7.90 27.66
CA LYS A 163 -4.19 -6.76 26.95
C LYS A 163 -3.87 -5.43 27.62
N ARG A 164 -3.94 -5.35 28.95
CA ARG A 164 -3.51 -4.15 29.69
C ARG A 164 -2.03 -3.84 29.48
N ALA A 165 -1.19 -4.87 29.45
CA ALA A 165 0.25 -4.74 29.19
C ALA A 165 0.49 -4.16 27.80
N VAL A 166 -0.16 -4.70 26.77
CA VAL A 166 -0.03 -4.25 25.37
C VAL A 166 -0.46 -2.79 25.23
N ARG A 167 -1.63 -2.43 25.79
CA ARG A 167 -2.08 -1.02 25.81
C ARG A 167 -1.02 -0.08 26.41
N ALA A 168 -0.49 -0.42 27.57
CA ALA A 168 0.50 0.42 28.25
C ALA A 168 1.83 0.52 27.48
N VAL A 169 2.27 -0.57 26.85
CA VAL A 169 3.47 -0.59 26.01
C VAL A 169 3.29 0.31 24.78
N PHE A 170 2.17 0.18 24.08
CA PHE A 170 1.95 0.95 22.83
C PHE A 170 1.59 2.41 23.09
N SER A 171 1.02 2.76 24.26
CA SER A 171 0.82 4.17 24.64
C SER A 171 2.11 4.91 24.98
N GLU A 172 3.16 4.20 25.35
CA GLU A 172 4.50 4.76 25.63
C GLU A 172 5.41 4.73 24.37
N LEU A 173 4.97 4.06 23.30
CA LEU A 173 5.73 3.96 22.06
C LEU A 173 5.43 5.17 21.17
N ASP A 174 6.45 5.97 20.88
CA ASP A 174 6.33 7.12 19.97
C ASP A 174 6.53 6.66 18.51
N GLY A 175 5.41 6.44 17.80
CA GLY A 175 5.39 5.93 16.44
C GLY A 175 5.50 4.40 16.33
N ASN A 176 6.22 3.92 15.32
CA ASN A 176 6.26 2.49 14.98
C ASN A 176 7.41 1.71 15.63
N GLU A 177 8.36 2.39 16.29
CA GLU A 177 9.48 1.74 16.96
C GLU A 177 10.03 2.58 18.11
N GLY A 178 10.59 1.92 19.12
CA GLY A 178 11.20 2.64 20.25
C GLY A 178 11.80 1.72 21.31
N TYR A 179 12.42 2.35 22.31
CA TYR A 179 13.05 1.69 23.45
C TYR A 179 12.20 1.90 24.71
N LEU A 180 11.77 0.82 25.31
CA LEU A 180 10.93 0.87 26.49
C LEU A 180 11.53 0.07 27.65
N VAL A 181 11.37 0.60 28.86
CA VAL A 181 11.78 -0.09 30.10
C VAL A 181 10.57 -0.82 30.66
N THR A 182 10.41 -2.11 30.33
CA THR A 182 9.25 -2.94 30.66
C THR A 182 8.95 -3.01 32.18
N SER A 183 9.96 -2.89 33.05
CA SER A 183 9.74 -2.83 34.50
C SER A 183 9.03 -1.55 34.95
N LYS A 184 9.38 -0.39 34.38
CA LYS A 184 8.71 0.88 34.67
C LYS A 184 7.24 0.83 34.25
N ILE A 185 6.96 0.32 33.05
CA ILE A 185 5.60 0.17 32.55
C ILE A 185 4.80 -0.78 33.45
N ALA A 186 5.40 -1.91 33.87
CA ALA A 186 4.78 -2.87 34.78
C ALA A 186 4.34 -2.23 36.12
N ASP A 187 5.24 -1.43 36.70
CA ASP A 187 4.98 -0.70 37.93
C ASP A 187 3.85 0.33 37.73
N THR A 188 3.82 1.07 36.65
CA THR A 188 2.78 2.08 36.35
C THR A 188 1.39 1.48 36.25
N VAL A 189 1.25 0.31 35.62
CA VAL A 189 -0.08 -0.31 35.37
C VAL A 189 -0.44 -1.39 36.43
N GLY A 190 0.44 -1.62 37.39
CA GLY A 190 0.19 -2.59 38.48
C GLY A 190 0.11 -4.05 37.99
N ILE A 191 1.00 -4.43 37.07
CA ILE A 191 1.17 -5.80 36.57
C ILE A 191 2.63 -6.24 36.74
N THR A 192 2.90 -7.54 36.54
CA THR A 192 4.29 -8.02 36.62
C THR A 192 4.99 -7.85 35.29
N ARG A 193 6.32 -7.65 35.32
CA ARG A 193 7.15 -7.62 34.11
C ARG A 193 6.94 -8.86 33.25
N SER A 194 6.74 -10.04 33.86
CA SER A 194 6.52 -11.29 33.13
C SER A 194 5.28 -11.24 32.24
N VAL A 195 4.20 -10.57 32.68
CA VAL A 195 2.99 -10.40 31.88
C VAL A 195 3.29 -9.58 30.62
N ILE A 196 4.07 -8.50 30.74
CA ILE A 196 4.48 -7.69 29.57
C ILE A 196 5.33 -8.54 28.62
N VAL A 197 6.34 -9.24 29.13
CA VAL A 197 7.23 -10.07 28.31
C VAL A 197 6.44 -11.15 27.58
N ASN A 198 5.52 -11.85 28.28
CA ASN A 198 4.68 -12.87 27.65
C ASN A 198 3.75 -12.28 26.58
N ALA A 199 3.17 -11.11 26.80
CA ALA A 199 2.37 -10.43 25.80
C ALA A 199 3.18 -10.08 24.56
N LEU A 200 4.38 -9.49 24.73
CA LEU A 200 5.28 -9.16 23.63
C LEU A 200 5.72 -10.42 22.85
N HIS A 201 6.05 -11.51 23.53
CA HIS A 201 6.41 -12.78 22.88
C HIS A 201 5.25 -13.36 22.04
N LYS A 202 3.98 -13.21 22.49
CA LYS A 202 2.82 -13.63 21.69
C LYS A 202 2.66 -12.79 20.43
N LEU A 203 2.83 -11.47 20.54
CA LEU A 203 2.79 -10.56 19.37
C LEU A 203 3.96 -10.83 18.41
N GLU A 204 5.15 -11.05 18.93
CA GLU A 204 6.35 -11.41 18.13
C GLU A 204 6.19 -12.77 17.46
N GLY A 205 5.67 -13.77 18.18
CA GLY A 205 5.39 -15.10 17.64
C GLY A 205 4.34 -15.08 16.52
N ALA A 206 3.44 -14.10 16.52
CA ALA A 206 2.49 -13.85 15.44
C ALA A 206 3.08 -13.01 14.30
N GLY A 207 4.34 -12.55 14.41
CA GLY A 207 5.02 -11.76 13.39
C GLY A 207 4.50 -10.33 13.23
N VAL A 208 3.79 -9.80 14.25
CA VAL A 208 3.21 -8.43 14.19
C VAL A 208 4.11 -7.36 14.81
N ILE A 209 5.09 -7.78 15.62
CA ILE A 209 6.17 -6.94 16.14
C ILE A 209 7.50 -7.69 16.10
N GLU A 210 8.59 -6.96 16.20
CA GLU A 210 9.92 -7.46 16.53
C GLU A 210 10.35 -6.91 17.89
N THR A 211 11.03 -7.74 18.70
CA THR A 211 11.59 -7.31 19.98
C THR A 211 13.07 -7.62 20.08
N ARG A 212 13.85 -6.75 20.77
CA ARG A 212 15.25 -7.00 21.12
C ARG A 212 15.52 -6.54 22.54
N SER A 213 15.93 -7.45 23.40
CA SER A 213 16.38 -7.11 24.75
C SER A 213 17.75 -6.46 24.73
N LEU A 214 17.88 -5.31 25.38
CA LEU A 214 19.12 -4.54 25.50
C LEU A 214 19.65 -4.52 26.95
N GLY A 215 19.30 -5.53 27.72
CA GLY A 215 19.66 -5.64 29.12
C GLY A 215 19.12 -4.49 29.96
N MET A 216 20.01 -3.76 30.64
CA MET A 216 19.63 -2.61 31.51
C MET A 216 19.04 -1.41 30.73
N LYS A 217 19.26 -1.31 29.43
CA LYS A 217 18.73 -0.24 28.57
C LYS A 217 17.27 -0.47 28.18
N GLY A 218 16.68 -1.61 28.51
CA GLY A 218 15.28 -1.94 28.20
C GLY A 218 15.10 -2.87 27.01
N THR A 219 13.94 -2.80 26.40
CA THR A 219 13.56 -3.60 25.22
C THR A 219 13.27 -2.68 24.06
N PHE A 220 13.91 -2.93 22.92
CA PHE A 220 13.55 -2.32 21.65
C PHE A 220 12.33 -3.06 21.09
N ILE A 221 11.35 -2.31 20.61
CA ILE A 221 10.14 -2.83 19.97
C ILE A 221 9.98 -2.13 18.62
N ARG A 222 9.64 -2.89 17.58
CA ARG A 222 9.27 -2.40 16.26
C ARG A 222 7.98 -3.07 15.81
N ILE A 223 7.01 -2.28 15.37
CA ILE A 223 5.78 -2.75 14.74
C ILE A 223 6.12 -3.17 13.31
N THR A 224 5.88 -4.43 12.95
CA THR A 224 6.10 -4.99 11.61
C THR A 224 4.81 -5.05 10.79
N ALA A 225 3.65 -5.08 11.44
CA ALA A 225 2.34 -5.07 10.81
C ALA A 225 1.70 -3.67 10.96
N PRO A 226 1.67 -2.83 9.90
CA PRO A 226 1.17 -1.45 10.00
C PRO A 226 -0.26 -1.33 10.52
N MET A 227 -1.12 -2.36 10.29
CA MET A 227 -2.51 -2.40 10.77
C MET A 227 -2.65 -2.75 12.25
N LEU A 228 -1.57 -3.05 12.97
CA LEU A 228 -1.65 -3.44 14.39
C LEU A 228 -2.32 -2.36 15.24
N ASN A 229 -1.99 -1.09 15.01
CA ASN A 229 -2.59 0.02 15.74
C ASN A 229 -4.12 0.11 15.51
N GLU A 230 -4.57 0.01 14.25
CA GLU A 230 -5.99 0.00 13.90
C GLU A 230 -6.73 -1.18 14.57
N VAL A 231 -6.11 -2.37 14.56
CA VAL A 231 -6.72 -3.55 15.20
C VAL A 231 -6.76 -3.41 16.73
N LEU A 232 -5.75 -2.79 17.35
CA LEU A 232 -5.76 -2.48 18.79
C LEU A 232 -6.89 -1.50 19.13
N GLU A 233 -7.04 -0.41 18.38
CA GLU A 233 -8.12 0.57 18.58
C GLU A 233 -9.50 -0.07 18.44
N ASN A 234 -9.73 -0.89 17.41
CA ASN A 234 -10.99 -1.62 17.19
C ASN A 234 -11.28 -2.65 18.28
N ALA A 235 -10.27 -3.21 18.92
CA ALA A 235 -10.40 -4.14 20.04
C ALA A 235 -10.63 -3.44 21.39
N GLY A 236 -10.74 -2.11 21.42
CA GLY A 236 -10.97 -1.30 22.61
C GLY A 236 -9.73 -1.12 23.50
N PHE A 237 -8.56 -1.12 22.87
CA PHE A 237 -7.27 -0.86 23.52
C PHE A 237 -6.94 0.63 23.59
#